data_6adb5e678dcf811d103b189a0ebf5724
#
_entry.id   6adb5e678dcf811d103b189a0ebf5724
#
_cell.length_a   1.000
_cell.length_b   1.000
_cell.length_c   1.000
_cell.angle_alpha   90.00
_cell.angle_beta   90.00
_cell.angle_gamma   90.00
#
_symmetry.space_group_name_H-M   'P 1'
#
loop_
_entity.id
_entity.type
_entity.pdbx_description
1 polymer ?
#
loop_
_entity_poly.entity_id
_entity_poly.type
_entity_poly.pdbx_seq_one_letter_code
_entity_poly.pdbx_strand_id
1 'polypeptide(L)'
;VAGISEWLQKKIGEKPASVLATVVCLLVPIQMVSQTWDDHDRSNRYVARDFGQNYLSTVQEEGNPIIFTNGDNDTFPLWYNQETEGFRTDVRVCNLSYLQTDWYIDQMKRQAYDSPAVPIDWSRLEYVQGHNEAVAIRPEVMESIKNFYKQNPEDAVREFGENPYELKNILKYWVRSPKEGLQMIPTDSIVIKLDKEAIKRSGMMIPDSLHGEIPEYMNISLKGKRMLYKSELMMLEMLANTNWERPLYMAITVGSDNHLNLGNNFIQEGLAYRITPFNTTALNARIDSEKMYDNLMNKFKFGGIDNPNIYIDETVMRMCLTHRRMFIQLASQLIKEGKKDKALEVLDYSLKVIPSTTVPHDYIMSSSKEMADDYLGLGET
;
A
#
# COMPACT_ATOMS: atom_id res chain seq x y z
N VAL A 1 -47.41 -6.85 -2.18
CA VAL A 1 -48.05 -6.93 -3.53
C VAL A 1 -49.16 -7.96 -3.50
N ALA A 2 -48.92 -9.25 -3.12
CA ALA A 2 -49.92 -10.32 -3.16
C ALA A 2 -51.17 -9.98 -2.34
N GLY A 3 -51.06 -9.59 -1.07
CA GLY A 3 -52.19 -9.27 -0.22
C GLY A 3 -53.06 -8.09 -0.70
N ILE A 4 -52.44 -7.07 -1.32
CA ILE A 4 -53.16 -5.94 -1.92
C ILE A 4 -53.91 -6.43 -3.16
N SER A 5 -53.26 -7.23 -3.98
CA SER A 5 -53.85 -7.79 -5.21
C SER A 5 -55.06 -8.68 -4.86
N GLU A 6 -54.95 -9.61 -3.92
CA GLU A 6 -56.06 -10.49 -3.48
C GLU A 6 -57.24 -9.73 -2.90
N TRP A 7 -56.99 -8.68 -2.10
CA TRP A 7 -58.02 -7.82 -1.57
C TRP A 7 -58.77 -7.05 -2.67
N LEU A 8 -58.01 -6.52 -3.65
CA LEU A 8 -58.58 -5.81 -4.78
C LEU A 8 -59.37 -6.73 -5.73
N GLN A 9 -58.85 -7.96 -5.98
CA GLN A 9 -59.52 -8.95 -6.83
C GLN A 9 -60.94 -9.25 -6.39
N LYS A 10 -61.17 -9.31 -5.08
CA LYS A 10 -62.51 -9.52 -4.50
C LYS A 10 -63.48 -8.36 -4.77
N LYS A 11 -62.98 -7.15 -5.06
CA LYS A 11 -63.78 -5.94 -5.25
C LYS A 11 -63.98 -5.53 -6.70
N ILE A 12 -62.96 -5.67 -7.51
CA ILE A 12 -62.95 -5.10 -8.87
C ILE A 12 -62.58 -6.10 -9.97
N GLY A 13 -62.39 -7.38 -9.61
CA GLY A 13 -61.99 -8.45 -10.52
C GLY A 13 -60.49 -8.58 -10.70
N GLU A 14 -60.06 -9.70 -11.25
CA GLU A 14 -58.64 -10.12 -11.26
C GLU A 14 -57.74 -9.16 -12.10
N LYS A 15 -58.13 -8.89 -13.35
CA LYS A 15 -57.28 -8.07 -14.25
C LYS A 15 -57.11 -6.63 -13.75
N PRO A 16 -58.17 -5.88 -13.45
CA PRO A 16 -58.02 -4.49 -12.97
C PRO A 16 -57.36 -4.44 -11.59
N ALA A 17 -57.55 -5.43 -10.72
CA ALA A 17 -56.89 -5.50 -9.44
C ALA A 17 -55.39 -5.68 -9.57
N SER A 18 -54.91 -6.54 -10.48
CA SER A 18 -53.50 -6.76 -10.72
C SER A 18 -52.83 -5.50 -11.30
N VAL A 19 -53.48 -4.83 -12.26
CA VAL A 19 -52.96 -3.57 -12.80
C VAL A 19 -52.86 -2.49 -11.73
N LEU A 20 -53.92 -2.30 -10.91
CA LEU A 20 -53.92 -1.29 -9.86
C LEU A 20 -52.88 -1.59 -8.79
N ALA A 21 -52.76 -2.84 -8.37
CA ALA A 21 -51.76 -3.25 -7.40
C ALA A 21 -50.34 -3.01 -7.94
N THR A 22 -50.06 -3.31 -9.21
CA THR A 22 -48.78 -3.03 -9.85
C THR A 22 -48.49 -1.53 -9.87
N VAL A 23 -49.45 -0.70 -10.29
CA VAL A 23 -49.27 0.77 -10.31
C VAL A 23 -48.94 1.30 -8.90
N VAL A 24 -49.72 0.88 -7.88
CA VAL A 24 -49.46 1.30 -6.50
C VAL A 24 -48.08 0.86 -6.02
N CYS A 25 -47.68 -0.35 -6.36
CA CYS A 25 -46.34 -0.85 -5.97
C CYS A 25 -45.18 -0.15 -6.72
N LEU A 26 -45.41 0.32 -7.95
CA LEU A 26 -44.44 1.12 -8.68
C LEU A 26 -44.19 2.51 -8.08
N LEU A 27 -45.13 3.03 -7.29
CA LEU A 27 -44.94 4.30 -6.57
C LEU A 27 -43.79 4.22 -5.56
N VAL A 28 -43.54 3.04 -4.99
CA VAL A 28 -42.42 2.86 -4.03
C VAL A 28 -41.05 3.09 -4.68
N PRO A 29 -40.64 2.38 -5.76
CA PRO A 29 -39.38 2.63 -6.41
C PRO A 29 -39.29 4.04 -7.02
N ILE A 30 -40.38 4.60 -7.52
CA ILE A 30 -40.41 5.98 -8.01
C ILE A 30 -40.13 6.96 -6.88
N GLN A 31 -40.73 6.80 -5.73
CA GLN A 31 -40.51 7.61 -4.54
C GLN A 31 -39.04 7.45 -4.06
N MET A 32 -38.53 6.22 -4.04
CA MET A 32 -37.14 5.98 -3.68
C MET A 32 -36.17 6.69 -4.64
N VAL A 33 -36.36 6.53 -5.95
CA VAL A 33 -35.52 7.20 -6.96
C VAL A 33 -35.55 8.72 -6.78
N SER A 34 -36.75 9.30 -6.57
CA SER A 34 -36.88 10.75 -6.42
C SER A 34 -36.19 11.33 -5.19
N GLN A 35 -36.02 10.52 -4.15
CA GLN A 35 -35.39 10.95 -2.88
C GLN A 35 -33.90 10.61 -2.81
N THR A 36 -33.44 9.58 -3.53
CA THR A 36 -32.08 9.08 -3.41
C THR A 36 -31.27 9.26 -4.67
N TRP A 37 -31.81 9.96 -5.68
CA TRP A 37 -31.13 10.18 -6.96
C TRP A 37 -29.75 10.81 -6.76
N ASP A 38 -29.70 11.89 -6.00
CA ASP A 38 -28.45 12.63 -5.76
C ASP A 38 -27.40 11.79 -5.03
N ASP A 39 -27.83 10.94 -4.08
CA ASP A 39 -26.94 10.03 -3.35
C ASP A 39 -26.36 8.93 -4.24
N HIS A 40 -27.05 8.57 -5.35
CA HIS A 40 -26.65 7.50 -6.25
C HIS A 40 -26.09 8.01 -7.58
N ASP A 41 -26.20 9.30 -7.87
CA ASP A 41 -25.58 9.90 -9.05
C ASP A 41 -24.05 9.86 -8.90
N ARG A 42 -23.41 9.15 -9.84
CA ARG A 42 -21.96 9.01 -9.93
C ARG A 42 -21.37 9.79 -11.10
N SER A 43 -22.20 10.58 -11.81
CA SER A 43 -21.76 11.39 -12.92
C SER A 43 -20.73 12.44 -12.49
N ASN A 44 -19.71 12.66 -13.30
CA ASN A 44 -18.63 13.63 -13.06
C ASN A 44 -17.79 13.39 -11.78
N ARG A 45 -17.93 12.24 -11.15
CA ARG A 45 -17.17 11.87 -9.94
C ARG A 45 -15.97 10.99 -10.30
N TYR A 46 -14.81 11.61 -10.45
CA TYR A 46 -13.57 10.94 -10.85
C TYR A 46 -12.57 10.73 -9.70
N VAL A 47 -12.94 11.06 -8.46
CA VAL A 47 -12.02 11.04 -7.32
C VAL A 47 -11.37 9.67 -7.11
N ALA A 48 -12.15 8.58 -7.14
CA ALA A 48 -11.60 7.23 -6.95
C ALA A 48 -10.66 6.81 -8.09
N ARG A 49 -10.99 7.17 -9.34
CA ARG A 49 -10.10 6.95 -10.50
C ARG A 49 -8.79 7.71 -10.31
N ASP A 50 -8.88 9.00 -10.02
CA ASP A 50 -7.71 9.86 -9.89
C ASP A 50 -6.88 9.49 -8.66
N PHE A 51 -7.50 9.02 -7.58
CA PHE A 51 -6.81 8.45 -6.43
C PHE A 51 -5.93 7.26 -6.83
N GLY A 52 -6.48 6.34 -7.64
CA GLY A 52 -5.70 5.22 -8.20
C GLY A 52 -4.57 5.69 -9.12
N GLN A 53 -4.81 6.70 -9.98
CA GLN A 53 -3.77 7.28 -10.83
C GLN A 53 -2.67 7.95 -10.00
N ASN A 54 -3.03 8.65 -8.92
CA ASN A 54 -2.08 9.30 -8.05
C ASN A 54 -1.18 8.29 -7.31
N TYR A 55 -1.72 7.12 -6.91
CA TYR A 55 -0.89 6.02 -6.40
C TYR A 55 0.11 5.53 -7.43
N LEU A 56 -0.37 5.22 -8.63
CA LEU A 56 0.47 4.72 -9.71
C LEU A 56 1.50 5.75 -10.19
N SER A 57 1.18 7.05 -10.10
CA SER A 57 2.11 8.15 -10.40
C SER A 57 3.13 8.39 -9.28
N THR A 58 2.84 7.97 -8.06
CA THR A 58 3.77 8.11 -6.92
C THR A 58 4.99 7.22 -7.10
N VAL A 59 4.80 5.99 -7.62
CA VAL A 59 5.90 5.04 -7.75
C VAL A 59 6.79 5.38 -8.94
N GLN A 60 8.08 5.08 -8.81
CA GLN A 60 9.08 5.34 -9.83
C GLN A 60 8.67 4.83 -11.21
N GLU A 61 9.05 5.54 -12.29
CA GLU A 61 8.69 5.16 -13.66
C GLU A 61 9.52 3.99 -14.18
N GLU A 62 10.79 3.92 -13.79
CA GLU A 62 11.70 2.85 -14.22
C GLU A 62 11.76 1.71 -13.20
N GLY A 63 12.19 0.54 -13.66
CA GLY A 63 12.46 -0.63 -12.82
C GLY A 63 11.26 -1.53 -12.55
N ASN A 64 10.13 -1.32 -13.23
CA ASN A 64 8.93 -2.16 -13.07
C ASN A 64 8.51 -2.33 -11.59
N PRO A 65 8.15 -1.26 -10.90
CA PRO A 65 7.95 -1.27 -9.46
C PRO A 65 6.84 -2.21 -9.01
N ILE A 66 6.93 -2.66 -7.76
CA ILE A 66 5.89 -3.42 -7.07
C ILE A 66 5.33 -2.52 -5.96
N ILE A 67 4.01 -2.37 -5.92
CA ILE A 67 3.32 -1.68 -4.83
C ILE A 67 2.45 -2.66 -4.04
N PHE A 68 2.72 -2.78 -2.75
CA PHE A 68 1.90 -3.53 -1.82
C PHE A 68 0.70 -2.70 -1.38
N THR A 69 -0.49 -3.27 -1.56
CA THR A 69 -1.78 -2.72 -1.12
C THR A 69 -2.46 -3.70 -0.17
N ASN A 70 -3.47 -3.26 0.57
CA ASN A 70 -4.22 -4.15 1.45
C ASN A 70 -5.67 -3.68 1.60
N GLY A 71 -6.60 -4.45 1.05
CA GLY A 71 -8.02 -4.11 1.01
C GLY A 71 -8.47 -3.56 -0.35
N ASP A 72 -9.75 -3.25 -0.44
CA ASP A 72 -10.41 -2.92 -1.71
C ASP A 72 -10.15 -1.47 -2.15
N ASN A 73 -10.19 -0.55 -1.17
CA ASN A 73 -10.16 0.89 -1.44
C ASN A 73 -8.83 1.41 -2.03
N ASP A 74 -7.74 0.75 -1.75
CA ASP A 74 -6.42 1.07 -2.27
C ASP A 74 -5.96 0.13 -3.41
N THR A 75 -6.69 -0.98 -3.65
CA THR A 75 -6.35 -1.94 -4.71
C THR A 75 -7.20 -1.73 -5.96
N PHE A 76 -8.53 -1.67 -5.82
CA PHE A 76 -9.43 -1.63 -6.98
C PHE A 76 -9.30 -0.37 -7.82
N PRO A 77 -9.07 0.83 -7.26
CA PRO A 77 -8.80 2.01 -8.09
C PRO A 77 -7.52 1.89 -8.93
N LEU A 78 -6.49 1.18 -8.43
CA LEU A 78 -5.27 0.94 -9.18
C LEU A 78 -5.53 -0.04 -10.32
N TRP A 79 -6.18 -1.17 -10.04
CA TRP A 79 -6.55 -2.14 -11.07
C TRP A 79 -7.48 -1.54 -12.12
N TYR A 80 -8.49 -0.73 -11.73
CA TYR A 80 -9.33 -0.02 -12.69
C TYR A 80 -8.51 0.80 -13.69
N ASN A 81 -7.53 1.57 -13.20
CA ASN A 81 -6.69 2.39 -14.06
C ASN A 81 -5.80 1.54 -14.99
N GLN A 82 -5.29 0.41 -14.52
CA GLN A 82 -4.49 -0.49 -15.33
C GLN A 82 -5.33 -1.23 -16.37
N GLU A 83 -6.46 -1.82 -15.96
CA GLU A 83 -7.30 -2.66 -16.79
C GLU A 83 -8.15 -1.86 -17.80
N THR A 84 -8.63 -0.68 -17.42
CA THR A 84 -9.58 0.10 -18.21
C THR A 84 -8.91 1.23 -18.97
N GLU A 85 -7.93 1.91 -18.34
CA GLU A 85 -7.30 3.09 -18.94
C GLU A 85 -5.88 2.80 -19.45
N GLY A 86 -5.34 1.59 -19.23
CA GLY A 86 -3.99 1.21 -19.64
C GLY A 86 -2.89 2.05 -18.98
N PHE A 87 -3.18 2.61 -17.78
CA PHE A 87 -2.28 3.54 -17.11
C PHE A 87 -1.31 2.80 -16.19
N ARG A 88 0.01 3.01 -16.39
CA ARG A 88 1.09 2.43 -15.58
C ARG A 88 0.97 0.91 -15.44
N THR A 89 0.83 0.22 -16.55
CA THR A 89 0.77 -1.25 -16.65
C THR A 89 2.11 -1.94 -16.34
N ASP A 90 3.19 -1.15 -16.24
CA ASP A 90 4.51 -1.55 -15.76
C ASP A 90 4.55 -1.82 -14.25
N VAL A 91 3.62 -1.22 -13.48
CA VAL A 91 3.55 -1.36 -12.03
C VAL A 91 2.85 -2.66 -11.64
N ARG A 92 3.45 -3.47 -10.78
CA ARG A 92 2.77 -4.64 -10.20
C ARG A 92 2.04 -4.25 -8.92
N VAL A 93 0.72 -4.18 -8.98
CA VAL A 93 -0.12 -4.05 -7.79
C VAL A 93 -0.23 -5.40 -7.11
N CYS A 94 0.23 -5.49 -5.87
CA CYS A 94 0.29 -6.72 -5.08
C CYS A 94 -0.53 -6.57 -3.80
N ASN A 95 -1.74 -7.15 -3.79
CA ASN A 95 -2.63 -7.11 -2.63
C ASN A 95 -2.18 -8.12 -1.57
N LEU A 96 -1.86 -7.65 -0.36
CA LEU A 96 -1.35 -8.48 0.73
C LEU A 96 -2.37 -9.49 1.25
N SER A 97 -3.66 -9.17 1.26
CA SER A 97 -4.71 -10.10 1.67
C SER A 97 -4.81 -11.29 0.70
N TYR A 98 -4.74 -11.03 -0.60
CA TYR A 98 -4.77 -12.09 -1.61
C TYR A 98 -3.45 -12.86 -1.69
N LEU A 99 -2.32 -12.23 -1.36
CA LEU A 99 -1.00 -12.87 -1.33
C LEU A 99 -0.91 -14.01 -0.30
N GLN A 100 -1.89 -14.15 0.58
CA GLN A 100 -2.06 -15.30 1.46
C GLN A 100 -2.54 -16.56 0.71
N THR A 101 -3.06 -16.43 -0.53
CA THR A 101 -3.64 -17.51 -1.31
C THR A 101 -2.71 -17.99 -2.43
N ASP A 102 -2.72 -19.29 -2.69
CA ASP A 102 -1.85 -19.92 -3.70
C ASP A 102 -2.18 -19.46 -5.13
N TRP A 103 -3.48 -19.31 -5.46
CA TRP A 103 -3.91 -18.86 -6.78
C TRP A 103 -3.40 -17.47 -7.12
N TYR A 104 -3.35 -16.57 -6.13
CA TYR A 104 -2.86 -15.20 -6.35
C TYR A 104 -1.33 -15.17 -6.48
N ILE A 105 -0.61 -15.99 -5.70
CA ILE A 105 0.84 -16.18 -5.88
C ILE A 105 1.13 -16.71 -7.29
N ASP A 106 0.34 -17.68 -7.80
CA ASP A 106 0.44 -18.16 -9.19
C ASP A 106 0.27 -17.03 -10.21
N GLN A 107 -0.64 -16.06 -9.96
CA GLN A 107 -0.79 -14.88 -10.82
C GLN A 107 0.42 -13.96 -10.72
N MET A 108 0.90 -13.68 -9.52
CA MET A 108 2.06 -12.81 -9.32
C MET A 108 3.32 -13.36 -9.99
N LYS A 109 3.48 -14.66 -10.08
CA LYS A 109 4.59 -15.37 -10.76
C LYS A 109 4.50 -15.36 -12.28
N ARG A 110 3.53 -14.69 -12.86
CA ARG A 110 3.40 -14.51 -14.33
C ARG A 110 3.57 -13.04 -14.68
N GLN A 111 4.03 -12.79 -15.90
CA GLN A 111 3.97 -11.47 -16.48
C GLN A 111 2.51 -10.99 -16.56
N ALA A 112 2.27 -9.72 -16.27
CA ALA A 112 0.98 -9.06 -16.50
C ALA A 112 1.24 -7.73 -17.18
N TYR A 113 0.71 -7.56 -18.38
CA TYR A 113 0.99 -6.38 -19.24
C TYR A 113 2.50 -6.14 -19.39
N ASP A 114 2.97 -4.93 -19.07
CA ASP A 114 4.37 -4.55 -19.15
C ASP A 114 5.17 -4.93 -17.89
N SER A 115 4.47 -5.40 -16.84
CA SER A 115 5.09 -5.78 -15.58
C SER A 115 5.57 -7.24 -15.61
N PRO A 116 6.87 -7.52 -15.44
CA PRO A 116 7.37 -8.88 -15.36
C PRO A 116 6.85 -9.62 -14.11
N ALA A 117 6.99 -10.94 -14.10
CA ALA A 117 6.71 -11.75 -12.92
C ALA A 117 7.39 -11.18 -11.67
N VAL A 118 6.73 -11.26 -10.51
CA VAL A 118 7.40 -10.92 -9.25
C VAL A 118 8.48 -11.94 -8.91
N PRO A 119 9.56 -11.56 -8.23
CA PRO A 119 10.70 -12.44 -7.97
C PRO A 119 10.43 -13.38 -6.79
N ILE A 120 9.52 -14.33 -6.99
CA ILE A 120 9.22 -15.43 -6.06
C ILE A 120 9.73 -16.74 -6.67
N ASP A 121 10.80 -17.29 -6.10
CA ASP A 121 11.45 -18.51 -6.59
C ASP A 121 10.82 -19.80 -6.07
N TRP A 122 9.87 -19.72 -5.15
CA TRP A 122 9.22 -20.87 -4.54
C TRP A 122 8.51 -21.72 -5.58
N SER A 123 8.67 -23.03 -5.50
CA SER A 123 7.85 -23.98 -6.24
C SER A 123 6.41 -23.97 -5.73
N ARG A 124 5.45 -24.40 -6.57
CA ARG A 124 4.04 -24.43 -6.15
C ARG A 124 3.81 -25.26 -4.89
N LEU A 125 4.53 -26.36 -4.71
CA LEU A 125 4.42 -27.22 -3.55
C LEU A 125 4.81 -26.53 -2.24
N GLU A 126 5.63 -25.49 -2.29
CA GLU A 126 6.08 -24.76 -1.11
C GLU A 126 5.07 -23.71 -0.61
N TYR A 127 4.07 -23.33 -1.44
CA TYR A 127 3.06 -22.33 -1.05
C TYR A 127 1.61 -22.75 -1.32
N VAL A 128 1.35 -23.93 -1.88
CA VAL A 128 -0.01 -24.42 -2.06
C VAL A 128 -0.74 -24.46 -0.71
N GLN A 129 -2.06 -24.40 -0.74
CA GLN A 129 -2.88 -24.45 0.47
C GLN A 129 -2.44 -25.57 1.42
N GLY A 130 -2.26 -25.22 2.68
CA GLY A 130 -1.75 -26.14 3.73
C GLY A 130 -0.22 -26.16 3.89
N HIS A 131 0.54 -25.49 2.98
CA HIS A 131 2.00 -25.38 3.10
C HIS A 131 2.42 -23.94 3.38
N ASN A 132 3.30 -23.77 4.36
CA ASN A 132 3.84 -22.46 4.80
C ASN A 132 2.77 -21.38 5.01
N GLU A 133 1.58 -21.77 5.50
CA GLU A 133 0.50 -20.82 5.84
C GLU A 133 0.94 -19.85 6.92
N ALA A 134 1.67 -20.36 7.92
CA ALA A 134 2.33 -19.60 8.96
C ALA A 134 3.59 -20.32 9.42
N VAL A 135 4.69 -19.60 9.55
CA VAL A 135 5.99 -20.14 9.98
C VAL A 135 6.39 -19.50 11.29
N ALA A 136 6.67 -20.34 12.31
CA ALA A 136 7.02 -19.88 13.66
C ALA A 136 8.41 -19.23 13.71
N ILE A 137 8.54 -18.20 14.52
CA ILE A 137 9.82 -17.56 14.85
C ILE A 137 10.33 -18.18 16.14
N ARG A 138 11.56 -18.76 16.10
CA ARG A 138 12.19 -19.52 17.18
C ARG A 138 13.60 -19.03 17.47
N PRO A 139 13.78 -17.83 18.05
CA PRO A 139 15.10 -17.23 18.24
C PRO A 139 15.99 -18.05 19.22
N GLU A 140 15.38 -18.83 20.09
CA GLU A 140 16.07 -19.73 21.02
C GLU A 140 16.95 -20.79 20.34
N VAL A 141 16.64 -21.13 19.10
CA VAL A 141 17.41 -22.13 18.31
C VAL A 141 18.76 -21.57 17.87
N MET A 142 18.90 -20.24 17.77
CA MET A 142 20.09 -19.59 17.20
C MET A 142 21.37 -19.91 17.99
N GLU A 143 21.29 -20.08 19.30
CA GLU A 143 22.50 -20.41 20.09
C GLU A 143 23.07 -21.79 19.71
N SER A 144 22.20 -22.78 19.51
CA SER A 144 22.59 -24.11 19.03
C SER A 144 23.22 -24.06 17.65
N ILE A 145 22.65 -23.23 16.75
CA ILE A 145 23.19 -23.01 15.40
C ILE A 145 24.58 -22.40 15.46
N LYS A 146 24.80 -21.36 16.26
CA LYS A 146 26.12 -20.74 16.44
C LYS A 146 27.16 -21.74 16.93
N ASN A 147 26.77 -22.60 17.87
CA ASN A 147 27.65 -23.64 18.37
C ASN A 147 27.98 -24.67 17.28
N PHE A 148 27.00 -25.01 16.42
CA PHE A 148 27.25 -25.91 15.27
C PHE A 148 28.20 -25.28 14.24
N TYR A 149 28.09 -23.98 13.93
CA TYR A 149 29.06 -23.27 13.08
C TYR A 149 30.49 -23.27 13.67
N LYS A 150 30.63 -23.16 15.01
CA LYS A 150 31.93 -23.20 15.64
C LYS A 150 32.59 -24.58 15.62
N GLN A 151 31.79 -25.63 15.78
CA GLN A 151 32.26 -27.01 15.86
C GLN A 151 32.43 -27.68 14.50
N ASN A 152 31.56 -27.36 13.55
CA ASN A 152 31.47 -28.01 12.23
C ASN A 152 31.24 -26.95 11.12
N PRO A 153 32.19 -26.04 10.87
CA PRO A 153 31.97 -24.89 9.99
C PRO A 153 31.60 -25.27 8.55
N GLU A 154 32.23 -26.28 7.97
CA GLU A 154 31.94 -26.72 6.60
C GLU A 154 30.54 -27.32 6.46
N ASP A 155 30.15 -28.16 7.42
CA ASP A 155 28.82 -28.75 7.46
C ASP A 155 27.75 -27.69 7.73
N ALA A 156 28.01 -26.75 8.61
CA ALA A 156 27.09 -25.65 8.90
C ALA A 156 26.83 -24.77 7.69
N VAL A 157 27.86 -24.43 6.94
CA VAL A 157 27.74 -23.66 5.68
C VAL A 157 26.94 -24.48 4.65
N ARG A 158 27.18 -25.77 4.53
CA ARG A 158 26.42 -26.64 3.62
C ARG A 158 24.94 -26.73 4.00
N GLU A 159 24.62 -26.77 5.30
CA GLU A 159 23.25 -26.96 5.79
C GLU A 159 22.45 -25.65 5.89
N PHE A 160 23.10 -24.51 6.24
CA PHE A 160 22.43 -23.28 6.58
C PHE A 160 22.95 -22.03 5.84
N GLY A 161 23.90 -22.21 4.92
CA GLY A 161 24.56 -21.13 4.19
C GLY A 161 25.69 -20.46 4.99
N GLU A 162 26.34 -19.46 4.41
CA GLU A 162 27.49 -18.80 5.05
C GLU A 162 27.12 -17.98 6.29
N ASN A 163 25.94 -17.36 6.26
CA ASN A 163 25.43 -16.52 7.34
C ASN A 163 24.02 -16.96 7.75
N PRO A 164 23.83 -17.51 8.97
CA PRO A 164 22.51 -17.98 9.42
C PRO A 164 21.50 -16.87 9.68
N TYR A 165 21.91 -15.61 9.69
CA TYR A 165 21.05 -14.45 9.82
C TYR A 165 20.60 -13.88 8.45
N GLU A 166 21.24 -14.28 7.37
CA GLU A 166 20.94 -13.78 6.03
C GLU A 166 19.57 -14.25 5.57
N LEU A 167 18.72 -13.31 5.11
CA LEU A 167 17.34 -13.60 4.72
C LEU A 167 17.23 -14.71 3.67
N LYS A 168 18.08 -14.67 2.64
CA LYS A 168 18.09 -15.71 1.59
C LYS A 168 18.37 -17.10 2.14
N ASN A 169 19.29 -17.20 3.11
CA ASN A 169 19.62 -18.47 3.76
C ASN A 169 18.48 -18.95 4.65
N ILE A 170 17.84 -18.04 5.41
CA ILE A 170 16.68 -18.37 6.24
C ILE A 170 15.54 -18.91 5.37
N LEU A 171 15.19 -18.20 4.29
CA LEU A 171 14.12 -18.63 3.39
C LEU A 171 14.44 -19.99 2.74
N LYS A 172 15.67 -20.18 2.27
CA LYS A 172 16.07 -21.38 1.54
C LYS A 172 16.24 -22.62 2.44
N TYR A 173 16.99 -22.49 3.53
CA TYR A 173 17.44 -23.65 4.31
C TYR A 173 16.55 -23.95 5.50
N TRP A 174 15.71 -22.99 5.94
CA TRP A 174 14.80 -23.15 7.06
C TRP A 174 13.35 -23.17 6.63
N VAL A 175 12.82 -22.03 6.17
CA VAL A 175 11.40 -21.91 5.84
C VAL A 175 10.97 -22.93 4.78
N ARG A 176 11.78 -23.11 3.73
CA ARG A 176 11.53 -24.03 2.60
C ARG A 176 12.21 -25.39 2.78
N SER A 177 12.70 -25.69 3.98
CA SER A 177 13.40 -26.96 4.21
C SER A 177 12.46 -28.15 4.03
N PRO A 178 12.87 -29.18 3.28
CA PRO A 178 12.15 -30.44 3.24
C PRO A 178 12.37 -31.30 4.49
N LYS A 179 13.31 -30.92 5.37
CA LYS A 179 13.60 -31.64 6.60
C LYS A 179 12.55 -31.33 7.66
N GLU A 180 11.91 -32.35 8.19
CA GLU A 180 10.96 -32.21 9.28
C GLU A 180 11.60 -31.50 10.50
N GLY A 181 10.87 -30.56 11.09
CA GLY A 181 11.33 -29.80 12.27
C GLY A 181 12.21 -28.59 11.97
N LEU A 182 12.64 -28.35 10.70
CA LEU A 182 13.37 -27.14 10.33
C LEU A 182 12.50 -25.99 9.80
N GLN A 183 11.23 -26.25 9.50
CA GLN A 183 10.31 -25.22 8.94
C GLN A 183 9.99 -24.14 9.96
N MET A 184 10.96 -23.26 10.20
CA MET A 184 10.88 -22.14 11.15
C MET A 184 11.77 -20.99 10.70
N ILE A 185 11.66 -19.86 11.39
CA ILE A 185 12.60 -18.74 11.32
C ILE A 185 13.44 -18.78 12.60
N PRO A 186 14.74 -19.08 12.50
CA PRO A 186 15.57 -19.38 13.68
C PRO A 186 16.05 -18.13 14.45
N THR A 187 15.58 -16.93 14.07
CA THR A 187 16.02 -15.66 14.65
C THR A 187 14.93 -14.60 14.57
N ASP A 188 14.94 -13.65 15.47
CA ASP A 188 14.13 -12.42 15.41
C ASP A 188 14.89 -11.22 14.81
N SER A 189 16.13 -11.44 14.36
CA SER A 189 16.97 -10.42 13.72
C SER A 189 17.51 -10.95 12.40
N ILE A 190 17.00 -10.42 11.31
CA ILE A 190 17.35 -10.83 9.95
C ILE A 190 18.24 -9.77 9.34
N VAL A 191 19.21 -10.18 8.51
CA VAL A 191 20.05 -9.30 7.73
C VAL A 191 19.89 -9.56 6.23
N ILE A 192 20.05 -8.51 5.44
CA ILE A 192 20.15 -8.58 3.98
C ILE A 192 21.46 -7.94 3.59
N LYS A 193 22.34 -8.69 2.91
CA LYS A 193 23.56 -8.14 2.34
C LYS A 193 23.20 -7.19 1.20
N LEU A 194 23.81 -5.99 1.20
CA LEU A 194 23.47 -4.93 0.26
C LEU A 194 24.44 -4.88 -0.92
N ASP A 195 23.89 -4.82 -2.12
CA ASP A 195 24.63 -4.44 -3.33
C ASP A 195 24.65 -2.91 -3.44
N LYS A 196 25.77 -2.31 -3.04
CA LYS A 196 25.92 -0.86 -2.99
C LYS A 196 25.79 -0.20 -4.36
N GLU A 197 26.24 -0.87 -5.42
CA GLU A 197 26.14 -0.33 -6.76
C GLU A 197 24.72 -0.42 -7.33
N ALA A 198 23.99 -1.49 -7.02
CA ALA A 198 22.58 -1.59 -7.37
C ALA A 198 21.75 -0.50 -6.65
N ILE A 199 22.02 -0.25 -5.37
CA ILE A 199 21.37 0.82 -4.61
C ILE A 199 21.63 2.20 -5.22
N LYS A 200 22.86 2.51 -5.60
CA LYS A 200 23.18 3.79 -6.26
C LYS A 200 22.42 4.00 -7.59
N ARG A 201 22.22 2.91 -8.35
CA ARG A 201 21.48 2.96 -9.62
C ARG A 201 19.96 2.91 -9.46
N SER A 202 19.45 2.56 -8.30
CA SER A 202 18.03 2.28 -8.06
C SER A 202 17.10 3.49 -8.13
N GLY A 203 17.65 4.72 -8.15
CA GLY A 203 16.87 5.96 -8.11
C GLY A 203 16.21 6.25 -6.74
N MET A 204 16.53 5.48 -5.69
CA MET A 204 16.06 5.81 -4.34
C MET A 204 16.85 6.98 -3.75
N MET A 205 16.21 7.76 -2.90
CA MET A 205 16.89 8.78 -2.11
C MET A 205 17.87 8.11 -1.15
N ILE A 206 19.14 8.50 -1.23
CA ILE A 206 20.18 8.13 -0.26
C ILE A 206 20.25 9.27 0.75
N PRO A 207 20.00 9.03 2.05
CA PRO A 207 20.04 10.08 3.06
C PRO A 207 21.38 10.81 3.10
N ASP A 208 21.36 12.14 3.09
CA ASP A 208 22.56 13.00 3.06
C ASP A 208 23.51 12.72 4.25
N SER A 209 22.93 12.36 5.40
CA SER A 209 23.68 12.02 6.62
C SER A 209 24.59 10.79 6.47
N LEU A 210 24.39 9.99 5.43
CA LEU A 210 25.27 8.87 5.11
C LEU A 210 26.51 9.31 4.29
N HIS A 211 26.57 10.56 3.83
CA HIS A 211 27.67 11.09 3.00
C HIS A 211 28.04 10.17 1.83
N GLY A 212 27.04 9.47 1.26
CA GLY A 212 27.22 8.48 0.19
C GLY A 212 27.73 7.10 0.64
N GLU A 213 27.98 6.88 1.93
CA GLU A 213 28.38 5.58 2.48
C GLU A 213 27.15 4.69 2.69
N ILE A 214 26.99 3.69 1.84
CA ILE A 214 25.93 2.68 1.97
C ILE A 214 26.40 1.60 2.95
N PRO A 215 25.58 1.21 3.96
CA PRO A 215 25.92 0.14 4.88
C PRO A 215 26.12 -1.20 4.16
N GLU A 216 26.77 -2.14 4.80
CA GLU A 216 26.99 -3.48 4.24
C GLU A 216 25.73 -4.36 4.33
N TYR A 217 24.93 -4.14 5.36
CA TYR A 217 23.73 -4.91 5.64
C TYR A 217 22.55 -4.01 5.99
N MET A 218 21.35 -4.40 5.55
CA MET A 218 20.08 -3.96 6.11
C MET A 218 19.70 -4.90 7.25
N ASN A 219 19.18 -4.35 8.35
CA ASN A 219 18.68 -5.13 9.46
C ASN A 219 17.16 -5.07 9.53
N ILE A 220 16.52 -6.23 9.68
CA ILE A 220 15.07 -6.37 9.88
C ILE A 220 14.84 -7.01 11.24
N SER A 221 14.13 -6.34 12.13
CA SER A 221 13.75 -6.88 13.43
C SER A 221 12.36 -7.49 13.35
N LEU A 222 12.26 -8.77 13.74
CA LEU A 222 10.98 -9.46 13.90
C LEU A 222 10.54 -9.51 15.37
N LYS A 223 11.18 -8.74 16.26
CA LYS A 223 10.83 -8.68 17.69
C LYS A 223 9.34 -8.35 17.86
N GLY A 224 8.69 -9.11 18.75
CA GLY A 224 7.25 -9.00 19.00
C GLY A 224 6.37 -9.88 18.12
N LYS A 225 6.88 -10.39 16.99
CA LYS A 225 6.18 -11.38 16.18
C LYS A 225 6.49 -12.79 16.64
N ARG A 226 5.48 -13.66 16.67
CA ARG A 226 5.61 -15.09 17.02
C ARG A 226 5.71 -15.98 15.80
N MET A 227 5.16 -15.51 14.68
CA MET A 227 5.14 -16.21 13.41
C MET A 227 5.05 -15.19 12.26
N LEU A 228 5.38 -15.63 11.06
CA LEU A 228 5.07 -14.92 9.82
C LEU A 228 4.07 -15.72 9.00
N TYR A 229 3.09 -15.04 8.44
CA TYR A 229 2.11 -15.61 7.54
C TYR A 229 2.66 -15.69 6.11
N LYS A 230 2.02 -16.48 5.26
CA LYS A 230 2.41 -16.69 3.86
C LYS A 230 2.62 -15.39 3.09
N SER A 231 1.70 -14.43 3.22
CA SER A 231 1.83 -13.11 2.58
C SER A 231 3.10 -12.36 3.01
N GLU A 232 3.45 -12.44 4.30
CA GLU A 232 4.67 -11.82 4.84
C GLU A 232 5.93 -12.54 4.35
N LEU A 233 5.89 -13.87 4.23
CA LEU A 233 6.98 -14.66 3.65
C LEU A 233 7.20 -14.32 2.17
N MET A 234 6.13 -14.17 1.40
CA MET A 234 6.21 -13.76 -0.01
C MET A 234 6.78 -12.34 -0.15
N MET A 235 6.41 -11.42 0.75
CA MET A 235 6.97 -10.08 0.76
C MET A 235 8.48 -10.09 1.07
N LEU A 236 8.92 -10.91 2.05
CA LEU A 236 10.35 -11.11 2.34
C LEU A 236 11.10 -11.77 1.17
N GLU A 237 10.48 -12.73 0.49
CA GLU A 237 11.05 -13.35 -0.71
C GLU A 237 11.28 -12.33 -1.82
N MET A 238 10.28 -11.48 -2.11
CA MET A 238 10.43 -10.40 -3.07
C MET A 238 11.53 -9.43 -2.65
N LEU A 239 11.58 -9.02 -1.37
CA LEU A 239 12.61 -8.13 -0.85
C LEU A 239 14.02 -8.74 -0.98
N ALA A 240 14.16 -10.04 -0.73
CA ALA A 240 15.44 -10.75 -0.86
C ALA A 240 15.92 -10.82 -2.32
N ASN A 241 15.00 -10.91 -3.30
CA ASN A 241 15.33 -11.20 -4.69
C ASN A 241 15.32 -10.00 -5.62
N THR A 242 14.79 -8.83 -5.22
CA THR A 242 14.79 -7.62 -6.06
C THR A 242 16.16 -6.99 -6.22
N ASN A 243 17.10 -7.28 -5.37
CA ASN A 243 18.45 -6.68 -5.33
C ASN A 243 18.42 -5.14 -5.42
N TRP A 244 17.34 -4.51 -4.93
CA TRP A 244 17.07 -3.06 -4.98
C TRP A 244 16.93 -2.46 -6.39
N GLU A 245 17.06 -3.26 -7.43
CA GLU A 245 16.91 -2.82 -8.84
C GLU A 245 15.43 -2.69 -9.23
N ARG A 246 14.56 -3.54 -8.67
CA ARG A 246 13.12 -3.44 -8.80
C ARG A 246 12.53 -2.76 -7.57
N PRO A 247 12.00 -1.52 -7.70
CA PRO A 247 11.49 -0.77 -6.55
C PRO A 247 10.31 -1.45 -5.86
N LEU A 248 10.36 -1.50 -4.53
CA LEU A 248 9.27 -1.98 -3.69
C LEU A 248 8.65 -0.81 -2.93
N TYR A 249 7.33 -0.74 -2.98
CA TYR A 249 6.55 0.30 -2.32
C TYR A 249 5.47 -0.30 -1.43
N MET A 250 5.11 0.42 -0.37
CA MET A 250 3.98 0.15 0.50
C MET A 250 3.00 1.30 0.38
N ALA A 251 1.73 1.01 0.05
CA ALA A 251 0.69 2.03 0.02
C ALA A 251 0.49 2.62 1.43
N ILE A 252 0.29 3.95 1.52
CA ILE A 252 0.17 4.62 2.83
C ILE A 252 -1.07 4.21 3.62
N THR A 253 -2.05 3.62 2.95
CA THR A 253 -3.29 3.09 3.55
C THR A 253 -3.12 1.71 4.19
N VAL A 254 -2.01 1.03 3.91
CA VAL A 254 -1.70 -0.26 4.56
C VAL A 254 -1.39 -0.03 6.03
N GLY A 255 -2.11 -0.73 6.90
CA GLY A 255 -1.90 -0.65 8.34
C GLY A 255 -0.52 -1.14 8.78
N SER A 256 0.04 -0.50 9.83
CA SER A 256 1.39 -0.79 10.34
C SER A 256 1.61 -2.27 10.72
N ASP A 257 0.57 -2.99 11.07
CA ASP A 257 0.63 -4.43 11.41
C ASP A 257 1.09 -5.28 10.21
N ASN A 258 0.88 -4.79 8.98
CA ASN A 258 1.29 -5.44 7.73
C ASN A 258 2.65 -4.94 7.20
N HIS A 259 3.35 -4.08 7.94
CA HIS A 259 4.62 -3.49 7.49
C HIS A 259 5.85 -4.37 7.76
N LEU A 260 5.72 -5.57 8.32
CA LEU A 260 6.87 -6.45 8.71
C LEU A 260 7.92 -5.74 9.59
N ASN A 261 7.50 -4.79 10.41
CA ASN A 261 8.40 -3.90 11.17
C ASN A 261 9.35 -3.05 10.29
N LEU A 262 9.08 -2.92 8.99
CA LEU A 262 9.87 -2.12 8.04
C LEU A 262 9.59 -0.61 8.11
N GLY A 263 8.70 -0.15 8.99
CA GLY A 263 8.31 1.26 9.08
C GLY A 263 9.50 2.24 9.26
N ASN A 264 10.60 1.77 9.85
CA ASN A 264 11.84 2.55 9.96
C ASN A 264 12.69 2.56 8.69
N ASN A 265 12.29 1.83 7.66
CA ASN A 265 12.98 1.72 6.37
C ASN A 265 12.18 2.38 5.24
N PHE A 266 11.17 3.16 5.57
CA PHE A 266 10.29 3.80 4.62
C PHE A 266 10.71 5.23 4.32
N ILE A 267 10.67 5.59 3.02
CA ILE A 267 10.74 6.96 2.53
C ILE A 267 9.44 7.25 1.80
N GLN A 268 8.73 8.28 2.23
CA GLN A 268 7.48 8.70 1.62
C GLN A 268 7.75 9.54 0.38
N GLU A 269 7.14 9.14 -0.76
CA GLU A 269 7.26 9.84 -2.04
C GLU A 269 5.91 10.40 -2.53
N GLY A 270 4.86 10.30 -1.71
CA GLY A 270 3.47 10.70 -1.98
C GLY A 270 2.51 9.74 -1.31
N LEU A 271 1.61 9.10 -2.07
CA LEU A 271 0.66 8.10 -1.55
C LEU A 271 1.31 6.72 -1.28
N ALA A 272 2.61 6.58 -1.43
CA ALA A 272 3.33 5.34 -1.15
C ALA A 272 4.65 5.61 -0.44
N TYR A 273 5.04 4.64 0.39
CA TYR A 273 6.36 4.56 0.99
C TYR A 273 7.25 3.68 0.14
N ARG A 274 8.39 4.18 -0.30
CA ARG A 274 9.44 3.36 -0.86
C ARG A 274 10.13 2.58 0.25
N ILE A 275 10.27 1.27 0.07
CA ILE A 275 11.04 0.42 0.98
C ILE A 275 12.52 0.60 0.65
N THR A 276 13.33 0.97 1.64
CA THR A 276 14.76 1.24 1.48
C THR A 276 15.59 0.42 2.48
N PRO A 277 16.89 0.23 2.22
CA PRO A 277 17.77 -0.48 3.15
C PRO A 277 18.18 0.37 4.37
N PHE A 278 17.80 1.64 4.40
CA PHE A 278 18.25 2.62 5.40
C PHE A 278 17.29 2.68 6.59
N ASN A 279 17.82 2.92 7.79
CA ASN A 279 17.00 3.31 8.93
C ASN A 279 16.65 4.80 8.83
N THR A 280 15.63 5.11 8.06
CA THR A 280 15.21 6.49 7.73
C THR A 280 14.74 7.29 8.93
N THR A 281 14.25 6.62 9.98
CA THR A 281 13.88 7.28 11.25
C THR A 281 15.13 7.77 11.99
N ALA A 282 16.13 6.92 12.13
CA ALA A 282 17.40 7.30 12.78
C ALA A 282 18.16 8.36 11.98
N LEU A 283 18.03 8.35 10.65
CA LEU A 283 18.70 9.28 9.74
C LEU A 283 17.88 10.56 9.49
N ASN A 284 16.69 10.71 10.09
CA ASN A 284 15.76 11.82 9.88
C ASN A 284 15.44 12.09 8.39
N ALA A 285 15.24 11.02 7.62
CA ALA A 285 15.08 11.04 6.16
C ALA A 285 13.82 10.28 5.71
N ARG A 286 12.67 10.57 6.35
CA ARG A 286 11.42 9.83 6.12
C ARG A 286 10.61 10.28 4.92
N ILE A 287 10.91 11.44 4.35
CA ILE A 287 10.19 12.03 3.22
C ILE A 287 11.22 12.47 2.17
N ASP A 288 11.00 12.06 0.93
CA ASP A 288 11.66 12.63 -0.24
C ASP A 288 10.85 13.85 -0.70
N SER A 289 11.23 15.03 -0.20
CA SER A 289 10.47 16.25 -0.41
C SER A 289 10.41 16.67 -1.88
N GLU A 290 11.45 16.43 -2.65
CA GLU A 290 11.49 16.79 -4.08
C GLU A 290 10.57 15.90 -4.91
N LYS A 291 10.63 14.57 -4.73
CA LYS A 291 9.71 13.66 -5.42
C LYS A 291 8.27 13.86 -4.97
N MET A 292 8.05 14.02 -3.66
CA MET A 292 6.70 14.25 -3.13
C MET A 292 6.13 15.56 -3.66
N TYR A 293 6.94 16.61 -3.76
CA TYR A 293 6.53 17.89 -4.36
C TYR A 293 6.14 17.72 -5.83
N ASP A 294 7.00 17.06 -6.63
CA ASP A 294 6.71 16.80 -8.04
C ASP A 294 5.42 15.99 -8.22
N ASN A 295 5.24 14.95 -7.41
CA ASN A 295 4.05 14.11 -7.46
C ASN A 295 2.78 14.91 -7.12
N LEU A 296 2.75 15.64 -5.99
CA LEU A 296 1.56 16.34 -5.53
C LEU A 296 1.21 17.56 -6.39
N MET A 297 2.23 18.31 -6.83
CA MET A 297 2.02 19.58 -7.52
C MET A 297 1.89 19.44 -9.04
N ASN A 298 2.57 18.45 -9.64
CA ASN A 298 2.66 18.35 -11.09
C ASN A 298 1.94 17.13 -11.70
N LYS A 299 1.83 16.01 -10.94
CA LYS A 299 1.30 14.75 -11.49
C LYS A 299 -0.09 14.40 -10.98
N PHE A 300 -0.42 14.76 -9.74
CA PHE A 300 -1.67 14.35 -9.11
C PHE A 300 -2.89 15.05 -9.70
N LYS A 301 -3.99 14.30 -9.75
CA LYS A 301 -5.31 14.74 -10.18
C LYS A 301 -6.28 14.65 -9.01
N PHE A 302 -7.30 15.50 -8.99
CA PHE A 302 -8.19 15.64 -7.84
C PHE A 302 -9.67 15.44 -8.20
N GLY A 303 -9.97 14.87 -9.35
CA GLY A 303 -11.28 14.31 -9.73
C GLY A 303 -12.47 15.24 -9.64
N GLY A 304 -12.25 16.56 -9.71
CA GLY A 304 -13.32 17.56 -9.58
C GLY A 304 -13.79 17.75 -8.13
N ILE A 305 -12.94 17.48 -7.14
CA ILE A 305 -13.25 17.68 -5.70
C ILE A 305 -13.67 19.13 -5.40
N ASP A 306 -13.20 20.09 -6.18
CA ASP A 306 -13.54 21.51 -6.10
C ASP A 306 -14.96 21.84 -6.59
N ASN A 307 -15.65 20.90 -7.24
CA ASN A 307 -17.02 21.08 -7.72
C ASN A 307 -18.03 20.79 -6.58
N PRO A 308 -18.76 21.80 -6.06
CA PRO A 308 -19.71 21.60 -4.96
C PRO A 308 -20.96 20.79 -5.33
N ASN A 309 -21.17 20.50 -6.62
CA ASN A 309 -22.34 19.74 -7.10
C ASN A 309 -22.11 18.23 -7.18
N ILE A 310 -20.89 17.75 -6.89
CA ILE A 310 -20.63 16.31 -6.84
C ILE A 310 -20.93 15.75 -5.44
N TYR A 311 -21.60 14.62 -5.39
CA TYR A 311 -21.78 13.90 -4.15
C TYR A 311 -20.48 13.16 -3.76
N ILE A 312 -19.94 13.45 -2.58
CA ILE A 312 -18.76 12.79 -2.01
C ILE A 312 -19.21 11.92 -0.85
N ASP A 313 -19.26 10.61 -1.05
CA ASP A 313 -19.57 9.65 0.02
C ASP A 313 -18.40 9.51 1.03
N GLU A 314 -18.65 8.80 2.14
CA GLU A 314 -17.67 8.66 3.22
C GLU A 314 -16.33 8.04 2.75
N THR A 315 -16.37 7.04 1.87
CA THR A 315 -15.15 6.38 1.35
C THR A 315 -14.33 7.35 0.52
N VAL A 316 -14.98 8.08 -0.39
CA VAL A 316 -14.33 9.10 -1.22
C VAL A 316 -13.84 10.26 -0.37
N MET A 317 -14.59 10.66 0.66
CA MET A 317 -14.16 11.68 1.61
C MET A 317 -12.84 11.31 2.30
N ARG A 318 -12.68 10.04 2.71
CA ARG A 318 -11.42 9.53 3.28
C ARG A 318 -10.25 9.63 2.29
N MET A 319 -10.48 9.37 1.00
CA MET A 319 -9.46 9.55 -0.05
C MET A 319 -9.03 11.02 -0.17
N CYS A 320 -10.00 11.95 -0.13
CA CYS A 320 -9.72 13.38 -0.15
C CYS A 320 -8.91 13.85 1.06
N LEU A 321 -9.27 13.37 2.26
CA LEU A 321 -8.54 13.66 3.50
C LEU A 321 -7.12 13.10 3.46
N THR A 322 -6.93 11.92 2.85
CA THR A 322 -5.60 11.34 2.66
C THR A 322 -4.73 12.25 1.80
N HIS A 323 -5.24 12.78 0.69
CA HIS A 323 -4.52 13.75 -0.13
C HIS A 323 -4.18 15.03 0.65
N ARG A 324 -5.14 15.60 1.38
CA ARG A 324 -4.88 16.82 2.20
C ARG A 324 -3.76 16.60 3.20
N ARG A 325 -3.74 15.43 3.85
CA ARG A 325 -2.68 15.05 4.77
C ARG A 325 -1.30 14.99 4.09
N MET A 326 -1.24 14.55 2.83
CA MET A 326 0.02 14.55 2.08
C MET A 326 0.56 15.97 1.88
N PHE A 327 -0.30 16.93 1.54
CA PHE A 327 0.10 18.33 1.40
C PHE A 327 0.65 18.90 2.71
N ILE A 328 -0.03 18.64 3.84
CA ILE A 328 0.43 19.09 5.17
C ILE A 328 1.80 18.48 5.51
N GLN A 329 1.96 17.17 5.31
CA GLN A 329 3.24 16.50 5.58
C GLN A 329 4.38 17.06 4.72
N LEU A 330 4.11 17.33 3.45
CA LEU A 330 5.08 17.95 2.55
C LEU A 330 5.43 19.36 2.98
N ALA A 331 4.44 20.19 3.29
CA ALA A 331 4.66 21.56 3.75
C ALA A 331 5.50 21.60 5.03
N SER A 332 5.14 20.80 6.04
CA SER A 332 5.91 20.68 7.28
C SER A 332 7.37 20.23 7.02
N GLN A 333 7.60 19.34 6.06
CA GLN A 333 8.95 18.91 5.69
C GLN A 333 9.73 20.03 4.99
N LEU A 334 9.11 20.74 4.05
CA LEU A 334 9.72 21.88 3.35
C LEU A 334 10.07 23.03 4.30
N ILE A 335 9.24 23.30 5.32
CA ILE A 335 9.53 24.26 6.38
C ILE A 335 10.80 23.85 7.14
N LYS A 336 10.93 22.60 7.53
CA LYS A 336 12.13 22.07 8.20
C LYS A 336 13.39 22.17 7.35
N GLU A 337 13.25 22.08 6.04
CA GLU A 337 14.32 22.25 5.07
C GLU A 337 14.63 23.73 4.73
N GLY A 338 13.86 24.66 5.29
CA GLY A 338 14.02 26.10 5.02
C GLY A 338 13.44 26.56 3.67
N LYS A 339 12.71 25.70 2.96
CA LYS A 339 12.09 25.97 1.64
C LYS A 339 10.70 26.61 1.81
N LYS A 340 10.66 27.78 2.47
CA LYS A 340 9.40 28.42 2.90
C LYS A 340 8.45 28.77 1.74
N ASP A 341 8.97 29.29 0.63
CA ASP A 341 8.14 29.69 -0.52
C ASP A 341 7.43 28.46 -1.13
N LYS A 342 8.14 27.34 -1.27
CA LYS A 342 7.54 26.08 -1.74
C LYS A 342 6.50 25.53 -0.74
N ALA A 343 6.74 25.68 0.56
CA ALA A 343 5.80 25.22 1.58
C ALA A 343 4.49 26.00 1.51
N LEU A 344 4.56 27.34 1.36
CA LEU A 344 3.38 28.19 1.18
C LEU A 344 2.60 27.81 -0.09
N GLU A 345 3.30 27.64 -1.21
CA GLU A 345 2.70 27.22 -2.47
C GLU A 345 1.95 25.88 -2.33
N VAL A 346 2.52 24.90 -1.63
CA VAL A 346 1.91 23.60 -1.37
C VAL A 346 0.63 23.73 -0.53
N LEU A 347 0.64 24.55 0.52
CA LEU A 347 -0.54 24.79 1.35
C LEU A 347 -1.66 25.48 0.58
N ASP A 348 -1.35 26.55 -0.16
CA ASP A 348 -2.32 27.29 -0.97
C ASP A 348 -2.92 26.40 -2.07
N TYR A 349 -2.09 25.59 -2.72
CA TYR A 349 -2.57 24.65 -3.72
C TYR A 349 -3.50 23.58 -3.11
N SER A 350 -3.19 23.07 -1.91
CA SER A 350 -4.06 22.16 -1.18
C SER A 350 -5.46 22.74 -0.94
N LEU A 351 -5.55 23.99 -0.49
CA LEU A 351 -6.83 24.67 -0.28
C LEU A 351 -7.62 24.87 -1.57
N LYS A 352 -6.92 25.09 -2.68
CA LYS A 352 -7.53 25.27 -4.00
C LYS A 352 -8.13 23.97 -4.54
N VAL A 353 -7.39 22.84 -4.47
CA VAL A 353 -7.80 21.57 -5.09
C VAL A 353 -8.66 20.70 -4.19
N ILE A 354 -8.62 20.93 -2.86
CA ILE A 354 -9.43 20.22 -1.85
C ILE A 354 -10.07 21.27 -0.93
N PRO A 355 -11.03 22.08 -1.43
CA PRO A 355 -11.61 23.16 -0.65
C PRO A 355 -12.46 22.63 0.52
N SER A 356 -12.51 23.41 1.61
CA SER A 356 -13.29 23.06 2.81
C SER A 356 -14.80 23.02 2.58
N THR A 357 -15.28 23.65 1.52
CA THR A 357 -16.68 23.65 1.11
C THR A 357 -17.17 22.27 0.65
N THR A 358 -16.29 21.47 0.06
CA THR A 358 -16.59 20.11 -0.39
C THR A 358 -16.00 19.04 0.54
N VAL A 359 -14.83 19.31 1.12
CA VAL A 359 -14.13 18.39 2.03
C VAL A 359 -13.83 19.15 3.34
N PRO A 360 -14.67 19.08 4.36
CA PRO A 360 -14.44 19.75 5.63
C PRO A 360 -13.09 19.36 6.26
N HIS A 361 -12.42 20.30 6.92
CA HIS A 361 -11.12 20.05 7.54
C HIS A 361 -11.16 19.05 8.69
N ASP A 362 -12.26 19.04 9.45
CA ASP A 362 -12.40 18.30 10.69
C ASP A 362 -13.47 17.20 10.61
N TYR A 363 -13.63 16.57 9.43
CA TYR A 363 -14.68 15.56 9.24
C TYR A 363 -14.42 14.27 10.03
N ILE A 364 -13.26 13.64 9.86
CA ILE A 364 -12.89 12.40 10.57
C ILE A 364 -11.57 12.57 11.31
N MET A 365 -10.63 13.27 10.71
CA MET A 365 -9.33 13.60 11.28
C MET A 365 -9.14 15.10 11.16
N SER A 366 -8.92 15.78 12.29
CA SER A 366 -8.62 17.20 12.26
C SER A 366 -7.31 17.45 11.52
N SER A 367 -7.38 18.27 10.48
CA SER A 367 -6.22 18.77 9.74
C SER A 367 -6.05 20.28 9.89
N SER A 368 -7.05 20.97 10.45
CA SER A 368 -7.06 22.42 10.57
C SER A 368 -5.93 22.94 11.45
N LYS A 369 -5.67 22.27 12.57
CA LYS A 369 -4.60 22.71 13.48
C LYS A 369 -3.22 22.61 12.85
N GLU A 370 -2.89 21.44 12.27
CA GLU A 370 -1.56 21.21 11.65
C GLU A 370 -1.32 22.21 10.50
N MET A 371 -2.35 22.44 9.67
CA MET A 371 -2.26 23.40 8.57
C MET A 371 -2.12 24.84 9.07
N ALA A 372 -2.86 25.22 10.12
CA ALA A 372 -2.74 26.55 10.73
C ALA A 372 -1.37 26.76 11.38
N ASP A 373 -0.84 25.75 12.08
CA ASP A 373 0.50 25.79 12.68
C ASP A 373 1.58 25.98 11.59
N ASP A 374 1.45 25.34 10.44
CA ASP A 374 2.36 25.51 9.31
C ASP A 374 2.29 26.92 8.70
N TYR A 375 1.08 27.48 8.48
CA TYR A 375 0.93 28.89 8.03
C TYR A 375 1.52 29.88 9.02
N LEU A 376 1.25 29.72 10.32
CA LEU A 376 1.83 30.56 11.36
C LEU A 376 3.37 30.46 11.39
N GLY A 377 3.92 29.25 11.20
CA GLY A 377 5.36 29.03 11.08
C GLY A 377 6.00 29.72 9.89
N LEU A 378 5.23 30.00 8.84
CA LEU A 378 5.64 30.74 7.65
C LEU A 378 5.51 32.26 7.85
N GLY A 379 4.79 32.73 8.89
CA GLY A 379 4.51 34.13 9.17
C GLY A 379 3.23 34.68 8.54
N GLU A 380 2.40 33.77 8.01
CA GLU A 380 1.06 34.06 7.47
C GLU A 380 0.02 34.07 8.61
N THR A 381 -1.02 34.93 8.53
CA THR A 381 -2.06 35.08 9.57
C THR A 381 -3.46 34.84 9.03
#